data_aca43b2ddd60ae797a80e55fb605c3b7
#
_entry.id   aca43b2ddd60ae797a80e55fb605c3b7
#
_cell.length_a   1.000
_cell.length_b   1.000
_cell.length_c   1.000
_cell.angle_alpha   90.00
_cell.angle_beta   90.00
_cell.angle_gamma   90.00
#
_symmetry.space_group_name_H-M   'P 1'
#
loop_
_entity.id
_entity.type
_entity.pdbx_description
1 polymer ?
#
loop_
_entity_poly.entity_id
_entity_poly.type
_entity_poly.pdbx_seq_one_letter_code
_entity_poly.pdbx_strand_id
1 'polypeptide(L)'
;MTHYLRYCCAMFFALFSFLLATPLSAQAQNREAYVSQSADKTTLTFYYDALRSTRTGTTWGIGEMQKERERTYQQERERTYPAWAGTWKVINNTTTRVVFDASFRDFRPTTTAAWFYHCKALTKIEGLEYLNTAEVKDMRGMFAACEALTSLDLKSFNTQNVTDMGFMFAACEALTSIDLRNFDTQNVTDMSWMFKDCSALTSLDLKNFNTQNVTNMGSMFDGCWALTSLDLKNFNTQNITDMSWMFSRCHELTSLNLKSFNTQNVTNMSSMFDGCVALTSLNLKSFNTQNVTNMEGMFSGCEALTSLDLKNFNTQNVTNMSSMFSDCRALTSLDLKN
;
A
#
# COMPACT_ATOMS: atom_id res chain seq x y z
N MET A 1 -11.97 -75.72 -16.13
CA MET A 1 -12.67 -74.42 -15.91
C MET A 1 -11.93 -73.47 -14.93
N THR A 2 -10.77 -73.82 -14.45
CA THR A 2 -10.02 -73.05 -13.41
C THR A 2 -8.86 -72.20 -13.93
N HIS A 3 -8.41 -72.39 -15.17
CA HIS A 3 -7.31 -71.60 -15.71
C HIS A 3 -7.77 -70.29 -16.41
N TYR A 4 -8.97 -70.24 -16.99
CA TYR A 4 -9.49 -69.04 -17.67
C TYR A 4 -9.90 -67.93 -16.69
N LEU A 5 -10.36 -68.32 -15.50
CA LEU A 5 -10.76 -67.33 -14.48
C LEU A 5 -9.59 -66.56 -13.88
N ARG A 6 -8.37 -67.18 -13.82
CA ARG A 6 -7.17 -66.51 -13.31
C ARG A 6 -6.61 -65.48 -14.31
N TYR A 7 -6.73 -65.70 -15.61
CA TYR A 7 -6.28 -64.72 -16.61
C TYR A 7 -7.23 -63.53 -16.76
N CYS A 8 -8.55 -63.72 -16.60
CA CYS A 8 -9.48 -62.62 -16.60
C CYS A 8 -9.31 -61.70 -15.39
N CYS A 9 -9.09 -62.26 -14.18
CA CYS A 9 -8.81 -61.41 -12.99
C CYS A 9 -7.46 -60.69 -13.10
N ALA A 10 -6.43 -61.29 -13.66
CA ALA A 10 -5.14 -60.63 -13.83
C ALA A 10 -5.20 -59.48 -14.86
N MET A 11 -5.98 -59.65 -15.96
CA MET A 11 -6.19 -58.58 -16.94
C MET A 11 -7.09 -57.43 -16.39
N PHE A 12 -8.09 -57.73 -15.55
CA PHE A 12 -8.89 -56.72 -14.91
C PHE A 12 -8.12 -55.91 -13.85
N PHE A 13 -7.22 -56.55 -13.09
CA PHE A 13 -6.33 -55.85 -12.15
C PHE A 13 -5.27 -55.02 -12.87
N ALA A 14 -4.73 -55.48 -14.03
CA ALA A 14 -3.78 -54.70 -14.80
C ALA A 14 -4.42 -53.49 -15.52
N LEU A 15 -5.67 -53.61 -15.99
CA LEU A 15 -6.43 -52.49 -16.56
C LEU A 15 -6.91 -51.47 -15.47
N PHE A 16 -7.23 -51.94 -14.26
CA PHE A 16 -7.62 -51.07 -13.17
C PHE A 16 -6.44 -50.34 -12.54
N SER A 17 -5.22 -50.95 -12.53
CA SER A 17 -4.01 -50.26 -12.08
C SER A 17 -3.47 -49.25 -13.11
N PHE A 18 -3.82 -49.38 -14.42
CA PHE A 18 -3.47 -48.38 -15.42
C PHE A 18 -4.43 -47.16 -15.42
N LEU A 19 -5.66 -47.32 -14.92
CA LEU A 19 -6.63 -46.21 -14.79
C LEU A 19 -6.45 -45.38 -13.51
N LEU A 20 -5.66 -45.86 -12.53
CA LEU A 20 -5.33 -45.16 -11.30
C LEU A 20 -3.92 -44.52 -11.28
N ALA A 21 -3.14 -44.74 -12.32
CA ALA A 21 -1.83 -44.13 -12.47
C ALA A 21 -1.83 -43.08 -13.57
N THR A 22 -2.79 -42.15 -13.54
CA THR A 22 -2.45 -40.82 -14.10
C THR A 22 -1.47 -40.20 -13.12
N PRO A 23 -0.21 -39.96 -13.56
CA PRO A 23 0.77 -39.45 -12.62
C PRO A 23 0.28 -38.11 -12.09
N LEU A 24 0.22 -37.95 -10.76
CA LEU A 24 0.02 -36.64 -10.11
C LEU A 24 0.94 -35.56 -10.70
N SER A 25 2.07 -35.98 -11.33
CA SER A 25 3.02 -35.12 -12.03
C SER A 25 2.48 -34.53 -13.34
N ALA A 26 1.51 -35.16 -14.02
CA ALA A 26 0.95 -34.62 -15.26
C ALA A 26 -0.04 -33.48 -15.01
N GLN A 27 -0.72 -33.48 -13.84
CA GLN A 27 -1.57 -32.37 -13.43
C GLN A 27 -0.77 -31.16 -12.90
N ALA A 28 0.43 -31.40 -12.37
CA ALA A 28 1.32 -30.33 -11.91
C ALA A 28 1.97 -29.55 -13.06
N GLN A 29 2.13 -30.16 -14.25
CA GLN A 29 2.82 -29.56 -15.40
C GLN A 29 1.99 -28.50 -16.14
N ASN A 30 0.67 -28.42 -15.93
CA ASN A 30 -0.22 -27.49 -16.65
C ASN A 30 -0.94 -26.49 -15.76
N ARG A 31 -0.52 -26.36 -14.49
CA ARG A 31 -1.11 -25.35 -13.60
C ARG A 31 -0.62 -23.96 -14.00
N GLU A 32 -1.54 -23.03 -14.11
CA GLU A 32 -1.24 -21.61 -14.33
C GLU A 32 -1.97 -20.74 -13.29
N ALA A 33 -1.39 -19.59 -12.96
CA ALA A 33 -2.04 -18.60 -12.11
C ALA A 33 -2.81 -17.61 -12.98
N TYR A 34 -4.09 -17.43 -12.70
CA TYR A 34 -4.96 -16.56 -13.49
C TYR A 34 -6.09 -15.99 -12.65
N VAL A 35 -6.71 -14.93 -13.18
CA VAL A 35 -7.91 -14.29 -12.63
C VAL A 35 -9.07 -14.56 -13.57
N SER A 36 -10.23 -14.90 -13.02
CA SER A 36 -11.49 -15.07 -13.74
C SER A 36 -12.50 -14.03 -13.25
N GLN A 37 -13.15 -13.34 -14.18
CA GLN A 37 -14.22 -12.40 -13.88
C GLN A 37 -15.58 -13.07 -14.09
N SER A 38 -16.52 -12.90 -13.12
CA SER A 38 -17.89 -13.34 -13.25
C SER A 38 -18.60 -12.67 -14.45
N ALA A 39 -19.66 -13.31 -14.96
CA ALA A 39 -20.40 -12.81 -16.12
C ALA A 39 -21.02 -11.41 -15.88
N ASP A 40 -21.43 -11.11 -14.65
CA ASP A 40 -21.95 -9.80 -14.22
C ASP A 40 -20.83 -8.78 -13.91
N LYS A 41 -19.58 -9.19 -14.05
CA LYS A 41 -18.36 -8.39 -13.81
C LYS A 41 -18.15 -7.94 -12.35
N THR A 42 -18.90 -8.47 -11.40
CA THR A 42 -18.85 -8.04 -10.00
C THR A 42 -17.79 -8.76 -9.18
N THR A 43 -17.38 -9.97 -9.59
CA THR A 43 -16.43 -10.80 -8.84
C THR A 43 -15.20 -11.15 -9.67
N LEU A 44 -14.03 -10.96 -9.06
CA LEU A 44 -12.75 -11.50 -9.55
C LEU A 44 -12.35 -12.69 -8.69
N THR A 45 -12.07 -13.84 -9.31
CA THR A 45 -11.58 -15.03 -8.60
C THR A 45 -10.19 -15.41 -9.08
N PHE A 46 -9.27 -15.57 -8.15
CA PHE A 46 -7.88 -15.94 -8.39
C PHE A 46 -7.70 -17.44 -8.24
N TYR A 47 -7.15 -18.09 -9.26
CA TYR A 47 -6.94 -19.54 -9.32
C TYR A 47 -5.48 -19.88 -9.65
N TYR A 48 -5.03 -21.06 -9.18
CA TYR A 48 -3.80 -21.69 -9.63
C TYR A 48 -4.07 -23.17 -9.94
N ASP A 49 -4.60 -23.44 -11.13
CA ASP A 49 -4.99 -24.78 -11.57
C ASP A 49 -4.81 -24.95 -13.10
N ALA A 50 -5.25 -26.07 -13.64
CA ALA A 50 -5.20 -26.37 -15.08
C ALA A 50 -6.55 -26.11 -15.78
N LEU A 51 -7.48 -25.36 -15.15
CA LEU A 51 -8.87 -25.26 -15.60
C LEU A 51 -9.21 -23.93 -16.29
N ARG A 52 -8.23 -23.06 -16.56
CA ARG A 52 -8.48 -21.73 -17.15
C ARG A 52 -9.33 -21.78 -18.42
N SER A 53 -9.02 -22.73 -19.33
CA SER A 53 -9.74 -22.87 -20.61
C SER A 53 -11.18 -23.33 -20.47
N THR A 54 -11.57 -23.86 -19.30
CA THR A 54 -12.94 -24.32 -19.00
C THR A 54 -13.77 -23.29 -18.28
N ARG A 55 -13.16 -22.17 -17.82
CA ARG A 55 -13.87 -21.11 -17.12
C ARG A 55 -14.75 -20.30 -18.07
N THR A 56 -15.94 -19.98 -17.62
CA THR A 56 -16.83 -19.07 -18.34
C THR A 56 -16.52 -17.62 -17.97
N GLY A 57 -16.59 -16.72 -18.95
CA GLY A 57 -16.29 -15.29 -18.73
C GLY A 57 -14.86 -14.91 -19.16
N THR A 58 -14.46 -13.70 -18.76
CA THR A 58 -13.12 -13.19 -19.08
C THR A 58 -12.09 -13.73 -18.09
N THR A 59 -10.96 -14.20 -18.61
CA THR A 59 -9.83 -14.63 -17.79
C THR A 59 -8.54 -13.94 -18.22
N TRP A 60 -7.67 -13.64 -17.25
CA TRP A 60 -6.35 -13.04 -17.46
C TRP A 60 -5.30 -13.88 -16.72
N GLY A 61 -4.17 -14.15 -17.34
CA GLY A 61 -3.00 -14.70 -16.62
C GLY A 61 -2.42 -13.65 -15.67
N ILE A 62 -1.82 -14.07 -14.55
CA ILE A 62 -1.28 -13.14 -13.55
C ILE A 62 -0.23 -12.18 -14.14
N GLY A 63 0.49 -12.57 -15.20
CA GLY A 63 1.44 -11.70 -15.90
C GLY A 63 0.83 -10.82 -17.00
N GLU A 64 -0.48 -10.90 -17.25
CA GLU A 64 -1.13 -10.06 -18.27
C GLU A 64 -1.31 -8.63 -17.75
N MET A 65 -0.63 -7.68 -18.40
CA MET A 65 -0.58 -6.28 -18.00
C MET A 65 -1.15 -5.38 -19.08
N GLN A 66 -1.85 -4.33 -18.67
CA GLN A 66 -2.25 -3.21 -19.51
C GLN A 66 -1.28 -2.04 -19.30
N LYS A 67 -1.02 -1.30 -20.39
CA LYS A 67 -0.09 -0.18 -20.38
C LYS A 67 -0.83 1.13 -20.54
N GLU A 68 -0.43 2.12 -19.77
CA GLU A 68 -0.99 3.46 -19.87
C GLU A 68 0.11 4.50 -19.88
N ARG A 69 -0.03 5.51 -20.77
CA ARG A 69 0.84 6.68 -20.78
C ARG A 69 0.28 7.75 -19.86
N GLU A 70 1.03 8.07 -18.83
CA GLU A 70 0.73 9.17 -17.92
C GLU A 70 1.55 10.40 -18.35
N ARG A 71 0.86 11.54 -18.55
CA ARG A 71 1.49 12.85 -18.73
C ARG A 71 1.40 13.62 -17.43
N THR A 72 2.53 13.82 -16.78
CA THR A 72 2.67 14.84 -15.74
C THR A 72 3.27 16.12 -16.33
N TYR A 73 3.17 17.23 -15.61
CA TYR A 73 3.70 18.54 -16.08
C TYR A 73 5.19 18.50 -16.47
N GLN A 74 5.94 17.47 -16.12
CA GLN A 74 7.39 17.38 -16.31
C GLN A 74 7.84 16.13 -17.08
N GLN A 75 7.07 15.05 -17.18
CA GLN A 75 7.50 13.81 -17.84
C GLN A 75 6.31 12.98 -18.36
N GLU A 76 6.52 12.34 -19.52
CA GLU A 76 5.69 11.19 -19.94
C GLU A 76 6.27 9.92 -19.32
N ARG A 77 5.43 9.16 -18.60
CA ARG A 77 5.79 7.85 -18.06
C ARG A 77 4.80 6.80 -18.53
N GLU A 78 5.31 5.66 -18.97
CA GLU A 78 4.48 4.48 -19.19
C GLU A 78 4.35 3.74 -17.86
N ARG A 79 3.10 3.51 -17.41
CA ARG A 79 2.81 2.68 -16.26
C ARG A 79 2.09 1.41 -16.69
N THR A 80 2.35 0.32 -15.99
CA THR A 80 1.73 -0.97 -16.20
C THR A 80 0.83 -1.31 -15.03
N TYR A 81 -0.35 -1.85 -15.34
CA TYR A 81 -1.33 -2.32 -14.37
C TYR A 81 -1.79 -3.72 -14.74
N PRO A 82 -2.17 -4.58 -13.78
CA PRO A 82 -2.80 -5.85 -14.08
C PRO A 82 -4.02 -5.68 -14.99
N ALA A 83 -4.21 -6.59 -15.93
CA ALA A 83 -5.28 -6.46 -16.93
C ALA A 83 -6.71 -6.43 -16.34
N TRP A 84 -6.89 -6.96 -15.12
CA TRP A 84 -8.16 -6.99 -14.37
C TRP A 84 -8.36 -5.78 -13.45
N ALA A 85 -7.33 -5.02 -13.12
CA ALA A 85 -7.40 -3.86 -12.24
C ALA A 85 -7.90 -2.60 -12.99
N GLY A 86 -8.19 -1.54 -12.26
CA GLY A 86 -8.31 -0.22 -12.84
C GLY A 86 -6.94 0.36 -13.24
N THR A 87 -6.95 1.50 -13.90
CA THR A 87 -5.75 2.29 -14.23
C THR A 87 -5.96 3.72 -13.77
N TRP A 88 -4.98 4.58 -13.93
CA TRP A 88 -5.14 6.00 -13.64
C TRP A 88 -6.32 6.65 -14.40
N LYS A 89 -6.60 6.24 -15.64
CA LYS A 89 -7.70 6.78 -16.48
C LYS A 89 -8.96 5.94 -16.46
N VAL A 90 -8.82 4.62 -16.28
CA VAL A 90 -9.92 3.68 -16.34
C VAL A 90 -10.20 3.13 -14.94
N ILE A 91 -11.34 3.53 -14.39
CA ILE A 91 -11.77 3.11 -13.06
C ILE A 91 -12.53 1.79 -13.17
N ASN A 92 -12.19 0.82 -12.31
CA ASN A 92 -12.99 -0.38 -12.15
C ASN A 92 -14.11 -0.15 -11.12
N ASN A 93 -15.29 0.25 -11.60
CA ASN A 93 -16.48 0.51 -10.77
C ASN A 93 -17.41 -0.71 -10.64
N THR A 94 -17.07 -1.85 -11.23
CA THR A 94 -17.95 -3.01 -11.29
C THR A 94 -17.56 -4.10 -10.30
N THR A 95 -16.26 -4.27 -10.06
CA THR A 95 -15.77 -5.28 -9.13
C THR A 95 -16.08 -4.90 -7.69
N THR A 96 -17.00 -5.63 -7.06
CA THR A 96 -17.38 -5.43 -5.65
C THR A 96 -16.77 -6.48 -4.73
N ARG A 97 -16.33 -7.63 -5.30
CA ARG A 97 -15.83 -8.78 -4.57
C ARG A 97 -14.59 -9.37 -5.23
N VAL A 98 -13.64 -9.80 -4.41
CA VAL A 98 -12.48 -10.59 -4.82
C VAL A 98 -12.47 -11.89 -4.01
N VAL A 99 -12.13 -13.00 -4.65
CA VAL A 99 -11.99 -14.32 -4.03
C VAL A 99 -10.65 -14.92 -4.42
N PHE A 100 -9.85 -15.32 -3.44
CA PHE A 100 -8.73 -16.22 -3.68
C PHE A 100 -9.22 -17.65 -3.46
N ASP A 101 -9.23 -18.47 -4.51
CA ASP A 101 -9.56 -19.88 -4.41
C ASP A 101 -8.45 -20.64 -3.66
N ALA A 102 -8.81 -21.72 -2.98
CA ALA A 102 -7.86 -22.52 -2.21
C ALA A 102 -6.69 -23.07 -3.05
N SER A 103 -6.87 -23.24 -4.38
CA SER A 103 -5.80 -23.62 -5.30
C SER A 103 -4.66 -22.60 -5.36
N PHE A 104 -4.96 -21.31 -5.08
CA PHE A 104 -3.98 -20.23 -5.17
C PHE A 104 -2.87 -20.30 -4.11
N ARG A 105 -3.06 -21.08 -3.02
CA ARG A 105 -2.07 -21.24 -1.94
C ARG A 105 -0.69 -21.70 -2.38
N ASP A 106 -0.63 -22.43 -3.50
CA ASP A 106 0.62 -22.98 -4.02
C ASP A 106 1.35 -22.01 -4.97
N PHE A 107 0.68 -20.94 -5.41
CA PHE A 107 1.30 -19.91 -6.22
C PHE A 107 2.15 -18.96 -5.37
N ARG A 108 3.27 -18.52 -5.92
CA ARG A 108 4.24 -17.61 -5.27
C ARG A 108 4.46 -16.39 -6.16
N PRO A 109 3.62 -15.35 -6.06
CA PRO A 109 3.84 -14.12 -6.80
C PRO A 109 5.11 -13.42 -6.29
N THR A 110 5.83 -12.79 -7.19
CA THR A 110 6.98 -11.93 -6.86
C THR A 110 6.58 -10.46 -6.73
N THR A 111 5.40 -10.10 -7.19
CA THR A 111 4.78 -8.78 -7.07
C THR A 111 3.26 -8.89 -6.90
N THR A 112 2.69 -8.02 -6.11
CA THR A 112 1.26 -7.76 -6.04
C THR A 112 0.94 -6.29 -6.36
N ALA A 113 1.90 -5.59 -6.98
CA ALA A 113 1.77 -4.18 -7.30
C ALA A 113 0.50 -3.92 -8.12
N ALA A 114 -0.28 -2.96 -7.67
CA ALA A 114 -1.52 -2.50 -8.31
C ALA A 114 -2.60 -3.58 -8.53
N TRP A 115 -2.57 -4.73 -7.83
CA TRP A 115 -3.52 -5.82 -8.09
C TRP A 115 -5.00 -5.41 -7.99
N PHE A 116 -5.33 -4.46 -7.13
CA PHE A 116 -6.68 -3.92 -6.97
C PHE A 116 -6.74 -2.41 -7.16
N TYR A 117 -5.75 -1.86 -7.89
CA TYR A 117 -5.67 -0.43 -8.15
C TYR A 117 -6.95 0.09 -8.81
N HIS A 118 -7.53 1.18 -8.25
CA HIS A 118 -8.77 1.80 -8.71
C HIS A 118 -9.98 0.85 -8.83
N CYS A 119 -10.02 -0.23 -8.02
CA CYS A 119 -11.24 -1.02 -7.83
C CYS A 119 -12.15 -0.29 -6.82
N LYS A 120 -12.73 0.83 -7.23
CA LYS A 120 -13.45 1.75 -6.33
C LYS A 120 -14.67 1.14 -5.65
N ALA A 121 -15.36 0.22 -6.32
CA ALA A 121 -16.54 -0.47 -5.79
C ALA A 121 -16.20 -1.70 -4.93
N LEU A 122 -14.92 -2.04 -4.76
CA LEU A 122 -14.50 -3.22 -4.02
C LEU A 122 -14.82 -3.07 -2.53
N THR A 123 -15.70 -3.94 -2.03
CA THR A 123 -16.13 -3.95 -0.62
C THR A 123 -15.61 -5.15 0.16
N LYS A 124 -15.27 -6.27 -0.52
CA LYS A 124 -14.92 -7.53 0.12
C LYS A 124 -13.84 -8.30 -0.61
N ILE A 125 -12.85 -8.79 0.16
CA ILE A 125 -11.85 -9.74 -0.32
C ILE A 125 -11.91 -10.98 0.58
N GLU A 126 -12.05 -12.16 -0.03
CA GLU A 126 -12.16 -13.45 0.64
C GLU A 126 -10.99 -14.35 0.25
N GLY A 127 -10.56 -15.22 1.16
CA GLY A 127 -9.50 -16.17 0.90
C GLY A 127 -8.10 -15.55 0.84
N LEU A 128 -7.86 -14.35 1.40
CA LEU A 128 -6.54 -13.74 1.45
C LEU A 128 -5.48 -14.64 2.11
N GLU A 129 -5.89 -15.58 2.96
CA GLU A 129 -5.02 -16.60 3.53
C GLU A 129 -4.43 -17.57 2.49
N TYR A 130 -5.01 -17.63 1.29
CA TYR A 130 -4.47 -18.40 0.16
C TYR A 130 -3.50 -17.59 -0.72
N LEU A 131 -3.38 -16.27 -0.51
CA LEU A 131 -2.35 -15.46 -1.15
C LEU A 131 -1.02 -15.58 -0.39
N ASN A 132 -0.08 -16.34 -0.92
CA ASN A 132 1.25 -16.45 -0.33
C ASN A 132 2.15 -15.30 -0.79
N THR A 133 2.47 -14.39 0.13
CA THR A 133 3.28 -13.20 -0.17
C THR A 133 4.76 -13.36 0.17
N ALA A 134 5.22 -14.57 0.52
CA ALA A 134 6.60 -14.77 1.01
C ALA A 134 7.70 -14.38 0.00
N GLU A 135 7.42 -14.40 -1.32
CA GLU A 135 8.38 -14.01 -2.36
C GLU A 135 8.10 -12.62 -2.95
N VAL A 136 7.06 -11.92 -2.43
CA VAL A 136 6.69 -10.59 -2.94
C VAL A 136 7.73 -9.55 -2.52
N LYS A 137 8.21 -8.79 -3.49
CA LYS A 137 9.14 -7.66 -3.31
C LYS A 137 8.49 -6.31 -3.49
N ASP A 138 7.40 -6.25 -4.26
CA ASP A 138 6.72 -5.02 -4.61
C ASP A 138 5.22 -5.15 -4.32
N MET A 139 4.73 -4.36 -3.36
CA MET A 139 3.32 -4.23 -2.98
C MET A 139 2.76 -2.85 -3.32
N ARG A 140 3.46 -2.08 -4.15
CA ARG A 140 3.11 -0.71 -4.48
C ARG A 140 1.68 -0.62 -5.02
N GLY A 141 0.87 0.24 -4.38
CA GLY A 141 -0.51 0.53 -4.79
C GLY A 141 -1.44 -0.67 -4.83
N MET A 142 -1.13 -1.76 -4.10
CA MET A 142 -1.91 -3.00 -4.16
C MET A 142 -3.41 -2.77 -3.96
N PHE A 143 -3.79 -1.90 -3.03
CA PHE A 143 -5.19 -1.56 -2.73
C PHE A 143 -5.51 -0.09 -3.01
N ALA A 144 -4.65 0.62 -3.76
CA ALA A 144 -4.85 2.06 -3.95
C ALA A 144 -6.17 2.37 -4.67
N ALA A 145 -6.89 3.34 -4.13
CA ALA A 145 -8.22 3.76 -4.55
C ALA A 145 -9.28 2.63 -4.51
N CYS A 146 -9.19 1.74 -3.51
CA CYS A 146 -10.29 0.87 -3.12
C CYS A 146 -11.21 1.65 -2.16
N GLU A 147 -11.90 2.67 -2.69
CA GLU A 147 -12.62 3.69 -1.91
C GLU A 147 -13.74 3.11 -1.03
N ALA A 148 -14.37 2.01 -1.45
CA ALA A 148 -15.46 1.36 -0.72
C ALA A 148 -15.02 0.27 0.28
N LEU A 149 -13.71 -0.02 0.38
CA LEU A 149 -13.20 -1.08 1.23
C LEU A 149 -13.16 -0.62 2.70
N THR A 150 -13.99 -1.22 3.56
CA THR A 150 -14.13 -0.82 4.97
C THR A 150 -13.24 -1.58 5.93
N SER A 151 -12.78 -2.78 5.54
CA SER A 151 -11.91 -3.64 6.36
C SER A 151 -11.07 -4.55 5.49
N LEU A 152 -9.92 -4.98 6.02
CA LEU A 152 -8.96 -5.83 5.30
C LEU A 152 -8.24 -6.74 6.32
N ASP A 153 -8.32 -8.07 6.13
CA ASP A 153 -7.57 -9.03 6.97
C ASP A 153 -6.25 -9.39 6.29
N LEU A 154 -5.16 -8.84 6.82
CA LEU A 154 -3.79 -9.03 6.31
C LEU A 154 -2.94 -9.95 7.18
N LYS A 155 -3.53 -10.71 8.11
CA LYS A 155 -2.78 -11.56 9.06
C LYS A 155 -1.89 -12.61 8.40
N SER A 156 -2.26 -13.07 7.19
CA SER A 156 -1.47 -14.05 6.42
C SER A 156 -0.31 -13.44 5.63
N PHE A 157 -0.22 -12.10 5.55
CA PHE A 157 0.83 -11.45 4.75
C PHE A 157 2.20 -11.63 5.39
N ASN A 158 3.14 -12.15 4.62
CA ASN A 158 4.57 -12.13 4.92
C ASN A 158 5.21 -11.00 4.09
N THR A 159 5.73 -9.98 4.74
CA THR A 159 6.31 -8.80 4.09
C THR A 159 7.83 -8.70 4.22
N GLN A 160 8.49 -9.75 4.75
CA GLN A 160 9.94 -9.74 5.02
C GLN A 160 10.82 -9.43 3.79
N ASN A 161 10.35 -9.74 2.58
CA ASN A 161 11.08 -9.51 1.33
C ASN A 161 10.63 -8.25 0.58
N VAL A 162 9.63 -7.51 1.11
CA VAL A 162 9.07 -6.34 0.46
C VAL A 162 10.01 -5.15 0.58
N THR A 163 10.26 -4.51 -0.55
CA THR A 163 11.11 -3.31 -0.67
C THR A 163 10.34 -2.04 -1.01
N ASP A 164 9.16 -2.18 -1.61
CA ASP A 164 8.30 -1.04 -1.99
C ASP A 164 6.86 -1.26 -1.48
N MET A 165 6.40 -0.35 -0.61
CA MET A 165 5.03 -0.27 -0.08
C MET A 165 4.36 1.07 -0.43
N GLY A 166 4.96 1.84 -1.33
CA GLY A 166 4.41 3.12 -1.73
C GLY A 166 2.97 3.00 -2.23
N PHE A 167 2.10 3.93 -1.87
CA PHE A 167 0.68 3.96 -2.26
C PHE A 167 -0.17 2.76 -1.81
N MET A 168 0.35 1.81 -1.03
CA MET A 168 -0.30 0.50 -0.82
C MET A 168 -1.78 0.61 -0.46
N PHE A 169 -2.16 1.56 0.37
CA PHE A 169 -3.54 1.81 0.82
C PHE A 169 -4.04 3.21 0.45
N ALA A 170 -3.35 3.92 -0.46
CA ALA A 170 -3.74 5.29 -0.81
C ALA A 170 -5.19 5.35 -1.29
N ALA A 171 -5.93 6.37 -0.84
CA ALA A 171 -7.35 6.58 -1.14
C ALA A 171 -8.27 5.37 -0.80
N CYS A 172 -7.94 4.61 0.25
CA CYS A 172 -8.89 3.71 0.89
C CYS A 172 -9.79 4.52 1.83
N GLU A 173 -10.68 5.33 1.26
CA GLU A 173 -11.41 6.38 1.96
C GLU A 173 -12.36 5.87 3.04
N ALA A 174 -12.94 4.67 2.85
CA ALA A 174 -13.85 4.05 3.82
C ALA A 174 -13.16 3.17 4.87
N LEU A 175 -11.83 3.00 4.80
CA LEU A 175 -11.09 2.14 5.71
C LEU A 175 -10.95 2.81 7.09
N THR A 176 -11.64 2.28 8.11
CA THR A 176 -11.67 2.87 9.46
C THR A 176 -10.54 2.39 10.37
N SER A 177 -10.04 1.18 10.12
CA SER A 177 -8.92 0.58 10.85
C SER A 177 -8.22 -0.48 10.01
N ILE A 178 -6.96 -0.76 10.31
CA ILE A 178 -6.17 -1.81 9.67
C ILE A 178 -5.19 -2.41 10.67
N ASP A 179 -5.06 -3.75 10.67
CA ASP A 179 -4.09 -4.46 11.50
C ASP A 179 -2.82 -4.77 10.70
N LEU A 180 -1.72 -4.10 11.05
CA LEU A 180 -0.41 -4.22 10.40
C LEU A 180 0.65 -4.78 11.36
N ARG A 181 0.25 -5.39 12.49
CA ARG A 181 1.20 -5.87 13.52
C ARG A 181 2.14 -6.98 13.05
N ASN A 182 1.77 -7.69 11.98
CA ASN A 182 2.61 -8.72 11.35
C ASN A 182 3.51 -8.19 10.22
N PHE A 183 3.42 -6.90 9.88
CA PHE A 183 4.26 -6.35 8.80
C PHE A 183 5.71 -6.21 9.28
N ASP A 184 6.61 -6.91 8.59
CA ASP A 184 8.06 -6.69 8.68
C ASP A 184 8.46 -5.71 7.59
N THR A 185 8.94 -4.53 8.00
CA THR A 185 9.30 -3.44 7.08
C THR A 185 10.80 -3.18 7.03
N GLN A 186 11.63 -4.09 7.57
CA GLN A 186 13.09 -3.89 7.65
C GLN A 186 13.77 -3.67 6.28
N ASN A 187 13.20 -4.23 5.21
CA ASN A 187 13.75 -4.12 3.85
C ASN A 187 13.07 -3.04 2.99
N VAL A 188 12.05 -2.35 3.54
CA VAL A 188 11.29 -1.34 2.80
C VAL A 188 12.11 -0.07 2.63
N THR A 189 12.16 0.44 1.40
CA THR A 189 12.86 1.67 1.02
C THR A 189 11.92 2.80 0.64
N ASP A 190 10.70 2.51 0.21
CA ASP A 190 9.67 3.49 -0.16
C ASP A 190 8.36 3.23 0.59
N MET A 191 7.91 4.21 1.37
CA MET A 191 6.62 4.25 2.06
C MET A 191 5.82 5.50 1.67
N SER A 192 6.21 6.19 0.58
CA SER A 192 5.52 7.39 0.15
C SER A 192 4.06 7.11 -0.17
N TRP A 193 3.17 8.00 0.26
CA TRP A 193 1.73 7.95 -0.03
C TRP A 193 1.01 6.72 0.55
N MET A 194 1.65 5.93 1.44
CA MET A 194 1.15 4.61 1.85
C MET A 194 -0.30 4.66 2.38
N PHE A 195 -0.65 5.68 3.14
CA PHE A 195 -1.99 5.91 3.71
C PHE A 195 -2.62 7.22 3.24
N LYS A 196 -2.10 7.82 2.15
CA LYS A 196 -2.65 9.07 1.63
C LYS A 196 -4.15 8.95 1.37
N ASP A 197 -4.90 9.98 1.77
CA ASP A 197 -6.35 10.07 1.61
C ASP A 197 -7.15 8.87 2.23
N CYS A 198 -6.59 8.20 3.27
CA CYS A 198 -7.34 7.28 4.12
C CYS A 198 -8.21 8.09 5.11
N SER A 199 -9.22 8.77 4.59
CA SER A 199 -9.94 9.84 5.29
C SER A 199 -10.76 9.39 6.51
N ALA A 200 -11.21 8.11 6.53
CA ALA A 200 -11.95 7.54 7.66
C ALA A 200 -11.06 6.84 8.70
N LEU A 201 -9.74 6.77 8.48
CA LEU A 201 -8.82 6.05 9.38
C LEU A 201 -8.63 6.82 10.69
N THR A 202 -9.13 6.27 11.80
CA THR A 202 -9.13 6.96 13.10
C THR A 202 -7.89 6.67 13.96
N SER A 203 -7.25 5.52 13.74
CA SER A 203 -6.06 5.10 14.47
C SER A 203 -5.21 4.16 13.62
N LEU A 204 -3.90 4.13 13.90
CA LEU A 204 -2.94 3.29 13.18
C LEU A 204 -1.84 2.83 14.14
N ASP A 205 -1.66 1.51 14.32
CA ASP A 205 -0.58 0.94 15.12
C ASP A 205 0.62 0.58 14.23
N LEU A 206 1.67 1.40 14.31
CA LEU A 206 2.91 1.27 13.54
C LEU A 206 4.11 0.90 14.41
N LYS A 207 3.88 0.35 15.63
CA LYS A 207 4.97 0.04 16.58
C LYS A 207 6.00 -0.93 16.03
N ASN A 208 5.61 -1.82 15.13
CA ASN A 208 6.50 -2.82 14.52
C ASN A 208 7.21 -2.31 13.26
N PHE A 209 6.88 -1.09 12.79
CA PHE A 209 7.54 -0.56 11.59
C PHE A 209 9.00 -0.24 11.86
N ASN A 210 9.89 -0.89 11.14
CA ASN A 210 11.31 -0.55 11.06
C ASN A 210 11.55 0.30 9.81
N THR A 211 11.89 1.57 10.01
CA THR A 211 12.04 2.53 8.91
C THR A 211 13.51 2.89 8.61
N GLN A 212 14.47 2.11 9.15
CA GLN A 212 15.90 2.41 9.01
C GLN A 212 16.39 2.48 7.55
N ASN A 213 15.77 1.74 6.64
CA ASN A 213 16.14 1.71 5.22
C ASN A 213 15.25 2.58 4.33
N VAL A 214 14.23 3.22 4.91
CA VAL A 214 13.29 4.07 4.16
C VAL A 214 13.98 5.39 3.78
N THR A 215 13.85 5.76 2.51
CA THR A 215 14.40 7.01 1.96
C THR A 215 13.32 8.02 1.59
N ASN A 216 12.09 7.57 1.41
CA ASN A 216 10.94 8.40 1.02
C ASN A 216 9.71 8.12 1.88
N MET A 217 9.22 9.16 2.57
CA MET A 217 7.96 9.16 3.34
C MET A 217 7.04 10.32 2.93
N GLY A 218 7.27 10.93 1.77
CA GLY A 218 6.44 12.04 1.30
C GLY A 218 4.97 11.62 1.23
N SER A 219 4.09 12.50 1.72
CA SER A 219 2.64 12.29 1.73
C SER A 219 2.16 11.01 2.44
N MET A 220 2.96 10.38 3.31
CA MET A 220 2.62 9.08 3.90
C MET A 220 1.24 9.06 4.59
N PHE A 221 0.86 10.16 5.26
CA PHE A 221 -0.41 10.33 5.98
C PHE A 221 -1.23 11.52 5.46
N ASP A 222 -0.88 12.09 4.30
CA ASP A 222 -1.61 13.22 3.71
C ASP A 222 -3.09 12.85 3.52
N GLY A 223 -4.00 13.70 4.03
CA GLY A 223 -5.44 13.46 3.91
C GLY A 223 -6.00 12.38 4.85
N CYS A 224 -5.28 11.97 5.89
CA CYS A 224 -5.84 11.15 6.98
C CYS A 224 -6.68 12.04 7.93
N TRP A 225 -7.84 12.49 7.46
CA TRP A 225 -8.63 13.52 8.13
C TRP A 225 -9.08 13.15 9.53
N ALA A 226 -9.50 11.90 9.73
CA ALA A 226 -10.05 11.42 11.01
C ALA A 226 -8.97 10.94 12.00
N LEU A 227 -7.69 10.99 11.64
CA LEU A 227 -6.60 10.47 12.47
C LEU A 227 -6.34 11.41 13.66
N THR A 228 -6.64 10.95 14.88
CA THR A 228 -6.55 11.77 16.09
C THR A 228 -5.20 11.75 16.78
N SER A 229 -4.46 10.65 16.61
CA SER A 229 -3.13 10.45 17.19
C SER A 229 -2.28 9.48 16.39
N LEU A 230 -0.97 9.60 16.48
CA LEU A 230 -0.02 8.74 15.79
C LEU A 230 1.25 8.54 16.65
N ASP A 231 1.59 7.28 16.98
CA ASP A 231 2.83 6.94 17.72
C ASP A 231 3.95 6.58 16.73
N LEU A 232 4.86 7.52 16.52
CA LEU A 232 6.02 7.39 15.60
C LEU A 232 7.35 7.28 16.34
N LYS A 233 7.35 6.93 17.65
CA LYS A 233 8.60 6.89 18.46
C LYS A 233 9.66 5.93 17.92
N ASN A 234 9.26 4.89 17.18
CA ASN A 234 10.17 3.90 16.60
C ASN A 234 10.64 4.26 15.18
N PHE A 235 10.15 5.38 14.61
CA PHE A 235 10.58 5.79 13.27
C PHE A 235 12.02 6.30 13.29
N ASN A 236 12.89 5.63 12.54
CA ASN A 236 14.21 6.12 12.20
C ASN A 236 14.15 6.86 10.86
N THR A 237 14.38 8.16 10.88
CA THR A 237 14.26 9.02 9.70
C THR A 237 15.60 9.50 9.16
N GLN A 238 16.72 8.90 9.62
CA GLN A 238 18.06 9.37 9.25
C GLN A 238 18.37 9.31 7.74
N ASN A 239 17.71 8.39 7.00
CA ASN A 239 17.93 8.24 5.56
C ASN A 239 16.86 8.94 4.70
N ILE A 240 15.88 9.60 5.33
CA ILE A 240 14.80 10.29 4.62
C ILE A 240 15.34 11.57 3.98
N THR A 241 15.03 11.76 2.70
CA THR A 241 15.34 12.98 1.93
C THR A 241 14.11 13.83 1.61
N ASP A 242 12.92 13.23 1.58
CA ASP A 242 11.65 13.90 1.30
C ASP A 242 10.61 13.58 2.38
N MET A 243 10.16 14.65 3.10
CA MET A 243 9.07 14.63 4.08
C MET A 243 7.91 15.55 3.66
N SER A 244 7.87 15.96 2.38
CA SER A 244 6.82 16.85 1.89
C SER A 244 5.43 16.22 2.10
N TRP A 245 4.47 17.03 2.54
CA TRP A 245 3.07 16.64 2.72
C TRP A 245 2.85 15.50 3.72
N MET A 246 3.86 15.09 4.51
CA MET A 246 3.80 13.85 5.31
C MET A 246 2.57 13.78 6.23
N PHE A 247 2.16 14.89 6.84
CA PHE A 247 0.98 15.00 7.71
C PHE A 247 -0.03 16.03 7.21
N SER A 248 0.06 16.43 5.94
CA SER A 248 -0.85 17.42 5.38
C SER A 248 -2.29 16.95 5.53
N ARG A 249 -3.20 17.88 5.82
CA ARG A 249 -4.64 17.63 5.98
C ARG A 249 -5.00 16.55 7.03
N CYS A 250 -4.14 16.30 8.03
CA CYS A 250 -4.52 15.53 9.20
C CYS A 250 -5.36 16.42 10.15
N HIS A 251 -6.63 16.65 9.81
CA HIS A 251 -7.46 17.68 10.42
C HIS A 251 -7.72 17.46 11.91
N GLU A 252 -7.91 16.20 12.33
CA GLU A 252 -8.23 15.84 13.73
C GLU A 252 -6.98 15.57 14.58
N LEU A 253 -5.77 15.71 14.01
CA LEU A 253 -4.53 15.44 14.73
C LEU A 253 -4.22 16.56 15.72
N THR A 254 -4.37 16.29 17.03
CA THR A 254 -4.21 17.29 18.08
C THR A 254 -2.77 17.43 18.60
N SER A 255 -1.99 16.36 18.50
CA SER A 255 -0.59 16.32 18.94
C SER A 255 0.23 15.32 18.16
N LEU A 256 1.53 15.56 18.03
CA LEU A 256 2.46 14.69 17.34
C LEU A 256 3.81 14.67 18.04
N ASN A 257 4.32 13.47 18.37
CA ASN A 257 5.63 13.30 18.98
C ASN A 257 6.69 12.99 17.93
N LEU A 258 7.51 13.98 17.59
CA LEU A 258 8.57 13.90 16.59
C LEU A 258 9.99 13.85 17.18
N LYS A 259 10.14 13.54 18.48
CA LYS A 259 11.46 13.53 19.15
C LYS A 259 12.48 12.58 18.55
N SER A 260 12.03 11.47 17.93
CA SER A 260 12.89 10.49 17.25
C SER A 260 13.32 10.92 15.84
N PHE A 261 12.71 11.98 15.29
CA PHE A 261 12.98 12.39 13.92
C PHE A 261 14.38 13.03 13.78
N ASN A 262 15.20 12.41 12.95
CA ASN A 262 16.47 12.97 12.48
C ASN A 262 16.26 13.49 11.05
N THR A 263 16.31 14.80 10.87
CA THR A 263 16.02 15.44 9.58
C THR A 263 17.28 15.96 8.86
N GLN A 264 18.48 15.51 9.29
CA GLN A 264 19.75 16.02 8.75
C GLN A 264 19.91 15.84 7.23
N ASN A 265 19.26 14.82 6.64
CA ASN A 265 19.35 14.53 5.21
C ASN A 265 18.12 15.02 4.42
N VAL A 266 17.14 15.62 5.10
CA VAL A 266 15.91 16.10 4.45
C VAL A 266 16.19 17.36 3.65
N THR A 267 15.77 17.35 2.38
CA THR A 267 15.88 18.50 1.48
C THR A 267 14.54 19.18 1.21
N ASN A 268 13.43 18.45 1.39
CA ASN A 268 12.08 18.95 1.12
C ASN A 268 11.15 18.69 2.31
N MET A 269 10.60 19.77 2.89
CA MET A 269 9.60 19.77 3.97
C MET A 269 8.34 20.55 3.57
N SER A 270 8.13 20.79 2.26
CA SER A 270 6.96 21.57 1.82
C SER A 270 5.68 20.93 2.29
N SER A 271 4.77 21.77 2.79
CA SER A 271 3.43 21.41 3.26
C SER A 271 3.38 20.26 4.29
N MET A 272 4.49 20.03 5.03
CA MET A 272 4.58 18.86 5.93
C MET A 272 3.44 18.78 6.94
N PHE A 273 2.94 19.93 7.43
CA PHE A 273 1.82 20.04 8.36
C PHE A 273 0.68 20.92 7.83
N ASP A 274 0.64 21.15 6.51
CA ASP A 274 -0.41 21.97 5.88
C ASP A 274 -1.81 21.43 6.22
N GLY A 275 -2.71 22.31 6.70
CA GLY A 275 -4.08 21.93 7.05
C GLY A 275 -4.22 21.06 8.32
N CYS A 276 -3.20 20.98 9.19
CA CYS A 276 -3.35 20.36 10.52
C CYS A 276 -4.13 21.29 11.47
N VAL A 277 -5.42 21.45 11.21
CA VAL A 277 -6.25 22.50 11.83
C VAL A 277 -6.41 22.36 13.34
N ALA A 278 -6.40 21.13 13.88
CA ALA A 278 -6.55 20.86 15.31
C ALA A 278 -5.20 20.82 16.08
N LEU A 279 -4.06 20.95 15.40
CA LEU A 279 -2.75 20.85 16.03
C LEU A 279 -2.45 22.07 16.90
N THR A 280 -2.41 21.90 18.23
CA THR A 280 -2.25 23.03 19.18
C THR A 280 -0.80 23.35 19.50
N SER A 281 0.10 22.37 19.40
CA SER A 281 1.52 22.53 19.70
C SER A 281 2.37 21.52 18.90
N LEU A 282 3.60 21.90 18.62
CA LEU A 282 4.54 21.05 17.89
C LEU A 282 5.95 21.25 18.43
N ASN A 283 6.62 20.15 18.81
CA ASN A 283 8.00 20.20 19.28
C ASN A 283 8.96 19.78 18.16
N LEU A 284 9.67 20.77 17.60
CA LEU A 284 10.61 20.61 16.48
C LEU A 284 12.08 20.70 16.90
N LYS A 285 12.40 20.55 18.20
CA LYS A 285 13.77 20.70 18.71
C LYS A 285 14.77 19.70 18.13
N SER A 286 14.31 18.54 17.65
CA SER A 286 15.14 17.53 16.98
C SER A 286 15.41 17.83 15.49
N PHE A 287 14.68 18.82 14.92
CA PHE A 287 14.81 19.09 13.48
C PHE A 287 16.12 19.82 13.16
N ASN A 288 16.88 19.26 12.25
CA ASN A 288 18.03 19.91 11.61
C ASN A 288 17.63 20.26 10.18
N THR A 289 17.57 21.54 9.87
CA THR A 289 17.10 22.05 8.57
C THR A 289 18.22 22.55 7.66
N GLN A 290 19.50 22.26 8.01
CA GLN A 290 20.66 22.79 7.25
C GLN A 290 20.66 22.41 5.77
N ASN A 291 20.07 21.26 5.40
CA ASN A 291 20.02 20.78 4.02
C ASN A 291 18.67 21.04 3.33
N VAL A 292 17.70 21.64 4.05
CA VAL A 292 16.36 21.89 3.50
C VAL A 292 16.43 23.06 2.52
N THR A 293 15.87 22.81 1.32
CA THR A 293 15.76 23.82 0.26
C THR A 293 14.33 24.32 0.05
N ASN A 294 13.33 23.53 0.46
CA ASN A 294 11.91 23.88 0.30
C ASN A 294 11.11 23.66 1.61
N MET A 295 10.52 24.77 2.10
CA MET A 295 9.61 24.83 3.27
C MET A 295 8.29 25.49 2.90
N GLU A 296 7.92 25.54 1.59
CA GLU A 296 6.65 26.11 1.13
C GLU A 296 5.48 25.53 1.91
N GLY A 297 4.62 26.39 2.45
CA GLY A 297 3.39 25.99 3.15
C GLY A 297 3.57 25.06 4.35
N MET A 298 4.78 24.93 4.93
CA MET A 298 5.08 23.89 5.93
C MET A 298 4.08 23.84 7.09
N PHE A 299 3.54 24.98 7.52
CA PHE A 299 2.55 25.10 8.60
C PHE A 299 1.27 25.79 8.14
N SER A 300 1.06 25.94 6.83
CA SER A 300 -0.15 26.57 6.28
C SER A 300 -1.40 25.91 6.85
N GLY A 301 -2.43 26.68 7.23
CA GLY A 301 -3.67 26.14 7.78
C GLY A 301 -3.57 25.48 9.15
N CYS A 302 -2.46 25.63 9.89
CA CYS A 302 -2.39 25.18 11.29
C CYS A 302 -3.16 26.17 12.19
N GLU A 303 -4.49 26.14 12.09
CA GLU A 303 -5.37 27.18 12.68
C GLU A 303 -5.33 27.27 14.21
N ALA A 304 -5.14 26.11 14.90
CA ALA A 304 -5.10 26.04 16.36
C ALA A 304 -3.69 26.19 16.96
N LEU A 305 -2.65 26.30 16.15
CA LEU A 305 -1.26 26.39 16.61
C LEU A 305 -0.99 27.75 17.25
N THR A 306 -0.73 27.79 18.57
CA THR A 306 -0.61 29.05 19.33
C THR A 306 0.81 29.61 19.39
N SER A 307 1.81 28.73 19.32
CA SER A 307 3.24 29.11 19.37
C SER A 307 4.09 28.10 18.67
N LEU A 308 5.24 28.51 18.14
CA LEU A 308 6.20 27.66 17.47
C LEU A 308 7.62 28.12 17.80
N ASP A 309 8.46 27.20 18.28
CA ASP A 309 9.89 27.44 18.53
C ASP A 309 10.71 26.92 17.34
N LEU A 310 11.21 27.85 16.54
CA LEU A 310 12.00 27.59 15.34
C LEU A 310 13.48 28.02 15.48
N LYS A 311 13.97 28.18 16.71
CA LYS A 311 15.36 28.61 16.96
C LYS A 311 16.40 27.71 16.30
N ASN A 312 16.10 26.43 16.10
CA ASN A 312 17.01 25.46 15.48
C ASN A 312 16.94 25.47 13.95
N PHE A 313 16.01 26.24 13.36
CA PHE A 313 15.87 26.23 11.90
C PHE A 313 16.98 27.04 11.23
N ASN A 314 17.84 26.37 10.48
CA ASN A 314 18.79 26.99 9.58
C ASN A 314 18.14 27.15 8.20
N THR A 315 17.95 28.40 7.77
CA THR A 315 17.29 28.74 6.50
C THR A 315 18.27 29.16 5.39
N GLN A 316 19.58 29.01 5.61
CA GLN A 316 20.59 29.48 4.65
C GLN A 316 20.47 28.86 3.27
N ASN A 317 20.03 27.59 3.18
CA ASN A 317 19.86 26.86 1.92
C ASN A 317 18.42 26.88 1.42
N VAL A 318 17.48 27.50 2.15
CA VAL A 318 16.07 27.49 1.77
C VAL A 318 15.82 28.49 0.65
N THR A 319 15.28 28.00 -0.45
CA THR A 319 14.94 28.79 -1.65
C THR A 319 13.44 29.10 -1.75
N ASN A 320 12.59 28.35 -1.05
CA ASN A 320 11.15 28.58 -1.05
C ASN A 320 10.56 28.42 0.37
N MET A 321 9.99 29.51 0.91
CA MET A 321 9.22 29.56 2.17
C MET A 321 7.86 30.23 1.95
N SER A 322 7.35 30.28 0.71
CA SER A 322 6.07 30.90 0.42
C SER A 322 4.95 30.24 1.24
N SER A 323 4.02 31.03 1.73
CA SER A 323 2.85 30.58 2.48
C SER A 323 3.15 29.76 3.74
N MET A 324 4.38 29.77 4.28
CA MET A 324 4.81 28.89 5.37
C MET A 324 3.90 28.94 6.60
N PHE A 325 3.30 30.10 6.90
CA PHE A 325 2.40 30.35 8.03
C PHE A 325 1.04 30.89 7.59
N SER A 326 0.65 30.69 6.34
CA SER A 326 -0.66 31.10 5.84
C SER A 326 -1.75 30.50 6.71
N ASP A 327 -2.78 31.28 7.07
CA ASP A 327 -3.92 30.82 7.87
C ASP A 327 -3.58 30.20 9.25
N CYS A 328 -2.41 30.47 9.82
CA CYS A 328 -2.09 30.16 11.23
C CYS A 328 -2.81 31.16 12.18
N ARG A 329 -4.13 31.06 12.28
CA ARG A 329 -4.99 32.09 12.89
C ARG A 329 -4.76 32.30 14.38
N ALA A 330 -4.36 31.25 15.12
CA ALA A 330 -4.10 31.34 16.57
C ALA A 330 -2.63 31.66 16.90
N LEU A 331 -1.73 31.75 15.91
CA LEU A 331 -0.31 31.93 16.14
C LEU A 331 -0.02 33.37 16.60
N THR A 332 0.26 33.55 17.90
CA THR A 332 0.50 34.86 18.53
C THR A 332 1.98 35.14 18.77
N SER A 333 2.83 34.10 18.71
CA SER A 333 4.27 34.28 18.91
C SER A 333 5.06 33.33 18.00
N LEU A 334 6.12 33.83 17.41
CA LEU A 334 7.04 33.12 16.58
C LEU A 334 8.47 33.52 16.95
N ASP A 335 9.28 32.58 17.41
CA ASP A 335 10.68 32.83 17.73
C ASP A 335 11.58 32.38 16.58
N LEU A 336 12.09 33.36 15.84
CA LEU A 336 12.94 33.17 14.64
C LEU A 336 14.38 33.65 14.90
N LYS A 337 14.77 33.86 16.17
CA LYS A 337 16.11 34.37 16.48
C LYS A 337 17.14 33.29 16.27
N ASN A 338 17.92 33.39 15.21
CA ASN A 338 19.22 32.78 14.94
C ASN A 338 20.24 33.85 14.69
#